data_f22811ca8e7b69858388e3c18eb01eff
#
_entry.id   f22811ca8e7b69858388e3c18eb01eff
#
_cell.length_a   1.000
_cell.length_b   1.000
_cell.length_c   1.000
_cell.angle_alpha   90.00
_cell.angle_beta   90.00
_cell.angle_gamma   90.00
#
_symmetry.space_group_name_H-M   'P 1'
#
loop_
_entity.id
_entity.type
_entity.pdbx_description
1 polymer ?
#
loop_
_entity_poly.entity_id
_entity_poly.type
_entity_poly.pdbx_seq_one_letter_code
_entity_poly.pdbx_strand_id
1 'polypeptide(L)'
;MEKTRKLGQTEIEITAIGYGCMGQTHAYGVVEAEEDMVALMRYAHEVGYTFFDTAPVYGEANERYLGKAAAPFRKEVVIATKFGIVDESFFTGNEDALNSSRDSIRQQVDASLIRLGTDYIDLYYQHRIDPKTEPEEVAETMAELIRAGKIRAWGVSFAPEEYIRRAHSVCSISAIENMYSFVARQDEGTYFPLCEELGITYVSACPLAKGYLSNRYAAGTKYREGDWRANMNLFKKEGIDHNRDLMELITEFAERKQATP
;
A
#
# COMPACT_ATOMS: atom_id res chain seq x y z
N MET A 1 14.39 -14.33 -2.93
CA MET A 1 13.53 -13.62 -3.91
C MET A 1 14.43 -12.78 -4.79
N GLU A 2 14.62 -13.13 -6.07
CA GLU A 2 15.74 -12.59 -6.86
C GLU A 2 15.37 -11.48 -7.87
N LYS A 3 14.14 -11.00 -7.90
CA LYS A 3 13.77 -9.96 -8.87
C LYS A 3 13.52 -8.63 -8.18
N THR A 4 14.47 -7.72 -8.33
CA THR A 4 14.28 -6.31 -8.00
C THR A 4 13.70 -5.53 -9.17
N ARG A 5 13.13 -4.37 -8.88
CA ARG A 5 12.65 -3.38 -9.84
C ARG A 5 13.04 -1.99 -9.36
N LYS A 6 13.38 -1.11 -10.29
CA LYS A 6 13.55 0.30 -9.96
C LYS A 6 12.18 0.92 -9.63
N LEU A 7 12.17 1.80 -8.66
CA LEU A 7 11.01 2.58 -8.26
C LEU A 7 10.93 3.83 -9.15
N GLY A 8 10.09 3.77 -10.17
CA GLY A 8 9.98 4.83 -11.16
C GLY A 8 11.32 5.13 -11.84
N GLN A 9 11.65 6.41 -11.93
CA GLN A 9 12.91 6.89 -12.51
C GLN A 9 14.01 7.13 -11.44
N THR A 10 13.83 6.61 -10.22
CA THR A 10 14.80 6.74 -9.12
C THR A 10 15.85 5.63 -9.15
N GLU A 11 16.89 5.78 -8.32
CA GLU A 11 17.88 4.72 -8.07
C GLU A 11 17.46 3.77 -6.92
N ILE A 12 16.21 3.89 -6.43
CA ILE A 12 15.68 3.01 -5.38
C ILE A 12 15.26 1.68 -6.02
N GLU A 13 15.81 0.59 -5.53
CA GLU A 13 15.41 -0.76 -5.92
C GLU A 13 14.48 -1.37 -4.88
N ILE A 14 13.42 -2.01 -5.32
CA ILE A 14 12.44 -2.73 -4.49
C ILE A 14 12.33 -4.18 -4.96
N THR A 15 12.01 -5.09 -4.05
CA THR A 15 11.60 -6.45 -4.46
C THR A 15 10.30 -6.41 -5.24
N ALA A 16 10.15 -7.30 -6.23
CA ALA A 16 8.95 -7.38 -7.07
C ALA A 16 7.68 -7.70 -6.28
N ILE A 17 7.82 -8.28 -5.08
CA ILE A 17 6.74 -8.52 -4.13
C ILE A 17 7.05 -7.70 -2.87
N GLY A 18 6.14 -6.80 -2.51
CA GLY A 18 6.19 -6.03 -1.28
C GLY A 18 5.40 -6.68 -0.14
N TYR A 19 5.72 -6.32 1.08
CA TYR A 19 5.03 -6.72 2.29
C TYR A 19 4.09 -5.61 2.76
N GLY A 20 2.76 -5.81 2.65
CA GLY A 20 1.75 -4.88 3.16
C GLY A 20 1.49 -5.08 4.65
N CYS A 21 1.68 -4.03 5.45
CA CYS A 21 1.55 -4.08 6.90
C CYS A 21 0.11 -3.87 7.41
N MET A 22 -0.84 -3.46 6.55
CA MET A 22 -2.21 -3.13 6.97
C MET A 22 -2.86 -4.22 7.84
N GLY A 23 -2.73 -5.47 7.44
CA GLY A 23 -3.39 -6.59 8.10
C GLY A 23 -2.91 -6.90 9.53
N GLN A 24 -1.89 -6.23 10.02
CA GLN A 24 -1.34 -6.46 11.36
C GLN A 24 -2.15 -5.75 12.46
N THR A 25 -2.74 -4.61 12.13
CA THR A 25 -3.45 -3.76 13.12
C THR A 25 -4.80 -3.27 12.62
N HIS A 26 -5.16 -3.58 11.35
CA HIS A 26 -6.32 -2.98 10.70
C HIS A 26 -7.03 -3.98 9.77
N ALA A 27 -8.34 -3.80 9.59
CA ALA A 27 -9.20 -4.45 8.60
C ALA A 27 -9.54 -5.94 8.81
N TYR A 28 -8.73 -6.75 9.50
CA TYR A 28 -8.94 -8.21 9.54
C TYR A 28 -9.26 -8.76 10.94
N GLY A 29 -9.77 -7.91 11.85
CA GLY A 29 -10.19 -8.30 13.18
C GLY A 29 -9.07 -8.11 14.21
N VAL A 30 -8.72 -9.15 14.95
CA VAL A 30 -7.82 -9.05 16.11
C VAL A 30 -6.46 -8.45 15.75
N VAL A 31 -6.03 -7.46 16.53
CA VAL A 31 -4.65 -6.96 16.54
C VAL A 31 -3.80 -7.97 17.29
N GLU A 32 -2.80 -8.54 16.64
CA GLU A 32 -1.87 -9.48 17.26
C GLU A 32 -0.86 -8.73 18.17
N ALA A 33 -0.14 -9.47 19.01
CA ALA A 33 0.85 -8.87 19.91
C ALA A 33 1.99 -8.20 19.12
N GLU A 34 2.54 -7.12 19.67
CA GLU A 34 3.63 -6.37 19.04
C GLU A 34 4.82 -7.27 18.70
N GLU A 35 5.20 -8.14 19.65
CA GLU A 35 6.33 -9.04 19.49
C GLU A 35 6.15 -9.97 18.28
N ASP A 36 4.95 -10.51 18.09
CA ASP A 36 4.63 -11.41 16.99
C ASP A 36 4.68 -10.67 15.64
N MET A 37 4.14 -9.44 15.60
CA MET A 37 4.16 -8.62 14.38
C MET A 37 5.56 -8.19 14.01
N VAL A 38 6.37 -7.77 15.00
CA VAL A 38 7.78 -7.44 14.78
C VAL A 38 8.57 -8.65 14.30
N ALA A 39 8.35 -9.83 14.91
CA ALA A 39 8.99 -11.08 14.49
C ALA A 39 8.61 -11.47 13.06
N LEU A 40 7.33 -11.34 12.70
CA LEU A 40 6.84 -11.65 11.35
C LEU A 40 7.48 -10.74 10.29
N MET A 41 7.59 -9.44 10.55
CA MET A 41 8.25 -8.50 9.62
C MET A 41 9.75 -8.77 9.48
N ARG A 42 10.44 -9.14 10.58
CA ARG A 42 11.84 -9.58 10.52
C ARG A 42 12.01 -10.84 9.71
N TYR A 43 11.13 -11.82 9.92
CA TYR A 43 11.11 -13.03 9.11
C TYR A 43 10.85 -12.73 7.62
N ALA A 44 9.95 -11.78 7.32
CA ALA A 44 9.74 -11.35 5.93
C ALA A 44 11.05 -10.83 5.31
N HIS A 45 11.82 -10.00 6.05
CA HIS A 45 13.14 -9.56 5.58
C HIS A 45 14.11 -10.73 5.40
N GLU A 46 14.19 -11.66 6.34
CA GLU A 46 15.07 -12.85 6.25
C GLU A 46 14.79 -13.72 5.02
N VAL A 47 13.53 -13.83 4.62
CA VAL A 47 13.14 -14.56 3.38
C VAL A 47 13.20 -13.69 2.12
N GLY A 48 13.71 -12.45 2.22
CA GLY A 48 14.12 -11.61 1.11
C GLY A 48 13.11 -10.52 0.69
N TYR A 49 12.12 -10.16 1.53
CA TYR A 49 11.33 -8.94 1.27
C TYR A 49 12.15 -7.71 1.65
N THR A 50 12.26 -6.75 0.72
CA THR A 50 12.92 -5.46 0.97
C THR A 50 11.99 -4.27 0.80
N PHE A 51 10.75 -4.47 0.41
CA PHE A 51 9.75 -3.42 0.25
C PHE A 51 8.60 -3.62 1.23
N PHE A 52 8.43 -2.68 2.17
CA PHE A 52 7.40 -2.70 3.21
C PHE A 52 6.50 -1.48 3.07
N ASP A 53 5.18 -1.71 3.09
CA ASP A 53 4.16 -0.68 2.92
C ASP A 53 3.26 -0.60 4.15
N THR A 54 3.12 0.61 4.70
CA THR A 54 2.27 0.93 5.85
C THR A 54 1.47 2.22 5.63
N ALA A 55 0.69 2.65 6.60
CA ALA A 55 0.05 3.97 6.66
C ALA A 55 -0.33 4.33 8.09
N PRO A 56 -0.35 5.64 8.46
CA PRO A 56 -0.81 6.10 9.77
C PRO A 56 -2.22 5.66 10.11
N VAL A 57 -3.13 5.67 9.14
CA VAL A 57 -4.54 5.30 9.31
C VAL A 57 -4.76 3.80 9.60
N TYR A 58 -3.73 2.97 9.50
CA TYR A 58 -3.79 1.57 9.96
C TYR A 58 -3.63 1.44 11.48
N GLY A 59 -3.60 2.56 12.19
CA GLY A 59 -3.36 2.69 13.62
C GLY A 59 -1.90 3.06 13.91
N GLU A 60 -1.69 3.90 14.92
CA GLU A 60 -0.34 4.40 15.29
C GLU A 60 0.67 3.28 15.59
N ALA A 61 0.19 2.13 16.06
CA ALA A 61 1.02 0.97 16.33
C ALA A 61 1.65 0.39 15.06
N ASN A 62 0.99 0.49 13.90
CA ASN A 62 1.46 -0.12 12.66
C ASN A 62 2.83 0.41 12.23
N GLU A 63 3.00 1.74 12.15
CA GLU A 63 4.29 2.35 11.82
C GLU A 63 5.34 2.06 12.89
N ARG A 64 4.98 2.06 14.18
CA ARG A 64 5.92 1.73 15.28
C ARG A 64 6.41 0.29 15.18
N TYR A 65 5.54 -0.66 14.88
CA TYR A 65 5.93 -2.06 14.71
C TYR A 65 6.89 -2.25 13.55
N LEU A 66 6.60 -1.60 12.40
CA LEU A 66 7.50 -1.62 11.26
C LEU A 66 8.85 -0.97 11.58
N GLY A 67 8.85 0.20 12.22
CA GLY A 67 10.09 0.87 12.65
C GLY A 67 10.94 0.00 13.56
N LYS A 68 10.34 -0.61 14.57
CA LYS A 68 11.03 -1.53 15.51
C LYS A 68 11.55 -2.79 14.80
N ALA A 69 10.81 -3.32 13.85
CA ALA A 69 11.24 -4.47 13.08
C ALA A 69 12.43 -4.12 12.18
N ALA A 70 12.34 -3.01 11.45
CA ALA A 70 13.33 -2.60 10.45
C ALA A 70 14.60 -1.96 11.05
N ALA A 71 14.59 -1.51 12.30
CA ALA A 71 15.72 -0.82 12.91
C ALA A 71 17.09 -1.53 12.71
N PRO A 72 17.23 -2.86 12.84
CA PRO A 72 18.51 -3.54 12.63
C PRO A 72 19.01 -3.53 11.19
N PHE A 73 18.11 -3.40 10.21
CA PHE A 73 18.38 -3.49 8.76
C PHE A 73 17.74 -2.34 7.96
N ARG A 74 17.54 -1.16 8.59
CA ARG A 74 16.85 -0.02 7.98
C ARG A 74 17.38 0.37 6.60
N LYS A 75 18.67 0.26 6.37
CA LYS A 75 19.33 0.62 5.11
C LYS A 75 19.19 -0.44 4.01
N GLU A 76 18.72 -1.62 4.37
CA GLU A 76 18.55 -2.76 3.45
C GLU A 76 17.12 -2.83 2.89
N VAL A 77 16.21 -1.98 3.43
CA VAL A 77 14.79 -2.00 3.09
C VAL A 77 14.29 -0.64 2.63
N VAL A 78 13.26 -0.67 1.81
CA VAL A 78 12.46 0.46 1.37
C VAL A 78 11.18 0.48 2.17
N ILE A 79 10.96 1.55 2.92
CA ILE A 79 9.74 1.76 3.70
C ILE A 79 8.86 2.77 2.97
N ALA A 80 7.65 2.33 2.63
CA ALA A 80 6.59 3.20 2.16
C ALA A 80 5.58 3.47 3.28
N THR A 81 5.19 4.73 3.44
CA THR A 81 4.03 5.13 4.25
C THR A 81 3.24 6.24 3.56
N LYS A 82 2.16 6.70 4.16
CA LYS A 82 1.17 7.52 3.47
C LYS A 82 0.76 8.75 4.27
N PHE A 83 0.17 9.75 3.57
CA PHE A 83 -0.44 10.94 4.16
C PHE A 83 -1.80 11.24 3.51
N GLY A 84 -2.49 12.23 4.02
CA GLY A 84 -3.72 12.79 3.43
C GLY A 84 -4.99 12.29 4.12
N ILE A 85 -5.04 11.09 4.67
CA ILE A 85 -6.14 10.66 5.56
C ILE A 85 -5.72 10.99 6.99
N VAL A 86 -6.45 11.90 7.64
CA VAL A 86 -6.13 12.38 8.99
C VAL A 86 -7.03 11.78 10.08
N ASP A 87 -8.09 11.09 9.68
CA ASP A 87 -9.02 10.42 10.60
C ASP A 87 -9.65 9.17 9.96
N GLU A 88 -9.85 8.10 10.75
CA GLU A 88 -10.43 6.83 10.29
C GLU A 88 -11.88 6.94 9.81
N SER A 89 -12.58 8.01 10.16
CA SER A 89 -13.96 8.25 9.69
C SER A 89 -14.05 8.43 8.17
N PHE A 90 -12.91 8.63 7.49
CA PHE A 90 -12.83 8.54 6.03
C PHE A 90 -13.44 7.21 5.50
N PHE A 91 -13.18 6.10 6.14
CA PHE A 91 -13.69 4.79 5.72
C PHE A 91 -15.20 4.61 5.95
N THR A 92 -15.83 5.53 6.69
CA THR A 92 -17.28 5.59 6.90
C THR A 92 -17.94 6.72 6.11
N GLY A 93 -17.19 7.37 5.19
CA GLY A 93 -17.71 8.36 4.25
C GLY A 93 -17.51 9.81 4.66
N ASN A 94 -16.70 10.10 5.68
CA ASN A 94 -16.36 11.48 6.06
C ASN A 94 -15.22 12.03 5.18
N GLU A 95 -15.55 12.82 4.16
CA GLU A 95 -14.55 13.46 3.29
C GLU A 95 -13.75 14.57 3.99
N ASP A 96 -14.25 15.13 5.10
CA ASP A 96 -13.49 16.10 5.92
C ASP A 96 -12.32 15.46 6.68
N ALA A 97 -12.24 14.13 6.70
CA ALA A 97 -11.08 13.39 7.16
C ALA A 97 -9.89 13.42 6.19
N LEU A 98 -9.98 14.16 5.08
CA LEU A 98 -8.87 14.39 4.14
C LEU A 98 -8.24 15.77 4.38
N ASN A 99 -6.89 15.79 4.45
CA ASN A 99 -6.13 17.02 4.52
C ASN A 99 -4.74 16.84 3.91
N SER A 100 -4.56 17.40 2.72
CA SER A 100 -3.29 17.42 1.97
C SER A 100 -2.70 18.83 1.85
N SER A 101 -3.12 19.78 2.72
CA SER A 101 -2.48 21.08 2.78
C SER A 101 -1.00 20.98 3.16
N ARG A 102 -0.18 21.91 2.70
CA ARG A 102 1.28 21.96 2.94
C ARG A 102 1.64 21.77 4.42
N ASP A 103 0.98 22.46 5.31
CA ASP A 103 1.25 22.38 6.74
C ASP A 103 0.85 21.03 7.32
N SER A 104 -0.28 20.46 6.88
CA SER A 104 -0.72 19.12 7.27
C SER A 104 0.25 18.06 6.80
N ILE A 105 0.72 18.11 5.54
CA ILE A 105 1.72 17.18 5.00
C ILE A 105 3.00 17.20 5.83
N ARG A 106 3.50 18.40 6.17
CA ARG A 106 4.72 18.55 7.00
C ARG A 106 4.55 17.95 8.39
N GLN A 107 3.39 18.17 9.03
CA GLN A 107 3.10 17.56 10.33
C GLN A 107 2.98 16.04 10.23
N GLN A 108 2.32 15.52 9.20
CA GLN A 108 2.12 14.09 9.00
C GLN A 108 3.45 13.37 8.74
N VAL A 109 4.35 13.93 7.92
CA VAL A 109 5.66 13.31 7.65
C VAL A 109 6.52 13.27 8.93
N ASP A 110 6.54 14.34 9.72
CA ASP A 110 7.31 14.39 10.95
C ASP A 110 6.78 13.38 11.99
N ALA A 111 5.47 13.27 12.10
CA ALA A 111 4.84 12.26 12.95
C ALA A 111 5.16 10.82 12.50
N SER A 112 5.15 10.56 11.20
CA SER A 112 5.52 9.23 10.65
C SER A 112 6.99 8.90 10.89
N LEU A 113 7.90 9.86 10.71
CA LEU A 113 9.34 9.69 11.01
C LEU A 113 9.57 9.32 12.49
N ILE A 114 8.85 9.98 13.40
CA ILE A 114 8.91 9.66 14.84
C ILE A 114 8.40 8.24 15.12
N ARG A 115 7.23 7.85 14.57
CA ARG A 115 6.66 6.51 14.80
C ARG A 115 7.52 5.40 14.19
N LEU A 116 8.07 5.63 13.00
CA LEU A 116 8.98 4.71 12.32
C LEU A 116 10.38 4.68 12.96
N GLY A 117 10.75 5.68 13.78
CA GLY A 117 12.09 5.76 14.40
C GLY A 117 13.21 5.88 13.37
N THR A 118 13.02 6.67 12.32
CA THR A 118 13.99 6.84 11.22
C THR A 118 14.04 8.30 10.79
N ASP A 119 15.15 8.69 10.15
CA ASP A 119 15.37 10.07 9.69
C ASP A 119 14.79 10.33 8.28
N TYR A 120 14.41 9.27 7.57
CA TYR A 120 13.87 9.37 6.22
C TYR A 120 12.85 8.27 5.91
N ILE A 121 11.91 8.59 5.01
CA ILE A 121 10.97 7.66 4.39
C ILE A 121 11.44 7.44 2.94
N ASP A 122 11.46 6.19 2.48
CA ASP A 122 11.90 5.92 1.10
C ASP A 122 10.84 6.31 0.08
N LEU A 123 9.57 6.00 0.35
CA LEU A 123 8.46 6.31 -0.53
C LEU A 123 7.28 6.86 0.28
N TYR A 124 6.81 8.06 -0.04
CA TYR A 124 5.72 8.72 0.68
C TYR A 124 4.53 8.92 -0.24
N TYR A 125 3.44 8.23 0.03
CA TYR A 125 2.24 8.28 -0.81
C TYR A 125 1.20 9.28 -0.32
N GLN A 126 0.59 10.02 -1.25
CA GLN A 126 -0.73 10.58 -0.99
C GLN A 126 -1.77 9.45 -1.02
N HIS A 127 -2.33 9.11 0.14
CA HIS A 127 -3.18 7.93 0.32
C HIS A 127 -4.53 8.06 -0.39
N ARG A 128 -5.10 9.27 -0.34
CA ARG A 128 -6.31 9.68 -1.08
C ARG A 128 -6.17 11.13 -1.47
N ILE A 129 -6.79 11.48 -2.58
CA ILE A 129 -6.78 12.86 -3.06
C ILE A 129 -7.72 13.70 -2.22
N ASP A 130 -7.19 14.77 -1.66
CA ASP A 130 -7.95 15.81 -1.00
C ASP A 130 -8.43 16.83 -2.06
N PRO A 131 -9.74 16.94 -2.33
CA PRO A 131 -10.25 17.85 -3.35
C PRO A 131 -10.09 19.35 -2.99
N LYS A 132 -9.67 19.65 -1.76
CA LYS A 132 -9.43 21.01 -1.27
C LYS A 132 -8.03 21.53 -1.58
N THR A 133 -7.13 20.64 -2.10
CA THR A 133 -5.71 20.99 -2.36
C THR A 133 -5.35 20.67 -3.81
N GLU A 134 -4.82 21.64 -4.52
CA GLU A 134 -4.40 21.47 -5.91
C GLU A 134 -3.20 20.51 -6.04
N PRO A 135 -3.14 19.69 -7.10
CA PRO A 135 -2.05 18.72 -7.30
C PRO A 135 -0.66 19.37 -7.35
N GLU A 136 -0.56 20.59 -7.87
CA GLU A 136 0.71 21.31 -7.94
C GLU A 136 1.21 21.70 -6.53
N GLU A 137 0.33 22.13 -5.63
CA GLU A 137 0.70 22.46 -4.25
C GLU A 137 1.21 21.24 -3.48
N VAL A 138 0.54 20.09 -3.66
CA VAL A 138 1.01 18.83 -3.09
C VAL A 138 2.39 18.47 -3.66
N ALA A 139 2.56 18.52 -4.98
CA ALA A 139 3.81 18.18 -5.65
C ALA A 139 4.97 19.12 -5.26
N GLU A 140 4.73 20.43 -5.11
CA GLU A 140 5.71 21.38 -4.59
C GLU A 140 6.15 21.00 -3.17
N THR A 141 5.20 20.62 -2.32
CA THR A 141 5.49 20.19 -0.95
C THR A 141 6.33 18.90 -0.95
N MET A 142 6.03 17.94 -1.84
CA MET A 142 6.86 16.73 -1.99
C MET A 142 8.28 17.07 -2.43
N ALA A 143 8.45 17.99 -3.39
CA ALA A 143 9.77 18.45 -3.82
C ALA A 143 10.56 19.11 -2.68
N GLU A 144 9.90 19.85 -1.79
CA GLU A 144 10.53 20.39 -0.57
C GLU A 144 10.99 19.29 0.39
N LEU A 145 10.16 18.28 0.63
CA LEU A 145 10.48 17.17 1.52
C LEU A 145 11.64 16.32 0.97
N ILE A 146 11.70 16.12 -0.35
CA ILE A 146 12.82 15.44 -1.02
C ILE A 146 14.12 16.25 -0.83
N ARG A 147 14.08 17.56 -1.10
CA ARG A 147 15.26 18.44 -0.90
C ARG A 147 15.71 18.49 0.57
N ALA A 148 14.78 18.39 1.50
CA ALA A 148 15.07 18.33 2.94
C ALA A 148 15.60 16.95 3.40
N GLY A 149 15.59 15.93 2.53
CA GLY A 149 16.00 14.58 2.85
C GLY A 149 15.04 13.80 3.75
N LYS A 150 13.83 14.32 4.00
CA LYS A 150 12.81 13.64 4.80
C LYS A 150 12.15 12.48 4.05
N ILE A 151 12.03 12.59 2.73
CA ILE A 151 11.57 11.52 1.85
C ILE A 151 12.53 11.36 0.67
N ARG A 152 12.62 10.16 0.10
CA ARG A 152 13.49 9.90 -1.06
C ARG A 152 12.71 9.90 -2.38
N ALA A 153 11.46 9.48 -2.33
CA ALA A 153 10.53 9.42 -3.46
C ALA A 153 9.11 9.65 -2.96
N TRP A 154 8.19 9.98 -3.87
CA TRP A 154 6.79 10.07 -3.54
C TRP A 154 5.90 9.41 -4.59
N GLY A 155 4.66 9.14 -4.19
CA GLY A 155 3.67 8.49 -5.03
C GLY A 155 2.25 8.93 -4.69
N VAL A 156 1.30 8.37 -5.42
CA VAL A 156 -0.13 8.61 -5.21
C VAL A 156 -0.90 7.29 -5.19
N SER A 157 -2.04 7.28 -4.50
CA SER A 157 -2.93 6.13 -4.45
C SER A 157 -4.34 6.56 -4.84
N PHE A 158 -4.95 5.84 -5.78
CA PHE A 158 -6.29 6.11 -6.31
C PHE A 158 -6.49 7.56 -6.82
N ALA A 159 -5.47 8.13 -7.44
CA ALA A 159 -5.52 9.46 -8.03
C ALA A 159 -6.07 9.42 -9.46
N PRO A 160 -6.92 10.36 -9.89
CA PRO A 160 -7.31 10.50 -11.30
C PRO A 160 -6.11 10.77 -12.22
N GLU A 161 -6.17 10.32 -13.48
CA GLU A 161 -5.08 10.54 -14.45
C GLU A 161 -4.70 12.01 -14.59
N GLU A 162 -5.69 12.91 -14.68
CA GLU A 162 -5.44 14.35 -14.77
C GLU A 162 -4.65 14.88 -13.57
N TYR A 163 -5.00 14.45 -12.36
CA TYR A 163 -4.26 14.78 -11.14
C TYR A 163 -2.81 14.33 -11.23
N ILE A 164 -2.60 13.08 -11.66
CA ILE A 164 -1.26 12.49 -11.79
C ILE A 164 -0.42 13.30 -12.78
N ARG A 165 -0.95 13.64 -13.94
CA ARG A 165 -0.22 14.41 -14.96
C ARG A 165 0.18 15.80 -14.47
N ARG A 166 -0.73 16.51 -13.82
CA ARG A 166 -0.50 17.84 -13.25
C ARG A 166 0.58 17.79 -12.15
N ALA A 167 0.41 16.90 -11.18
CA ALA A 167 1.36 16.73 -10.07
C ALA A 167 2.75 16.28 -10.57
N HIS A 168 2.80 15.30 -11.48
CA HIS A 168 4.04 14.77 -12.05
C HIS A 168 4.85 15.84 -12.80
N SER A 169 4.19 16.80 -13.45
CA SER A 169 4.85 17.91 -14.16
C SER A 169 5.62 18.86 -13.23
N VAL A 170 5.26 18.92 -11.95
CA VAL A 170 5.91 19.76 -10.93
C VAL A 170 6.98 18.98 -10.17
N CYS A 171 6.65 17.77 -9.73
CA CYS A 171 7.58 16.88 -9.06
C CYS A 171 7.30 15.44 -9.53
N SER A 172 8.29 14.77 -10.11
CA SER A 172 8.11 13.44 -10.68
C SER A 172 7.57 12.45 -9.67
N ILE A 173 6.40 11.88 -9.96
CA ILE A 173 5.79 10.77 -9.20
C ILE A 173 6.57 9.49 -9.51
N SER A 174 6.95 8.75 -8.49
CA SER A 174 7.74 7.52 -8.63
C SER A 174 6.87 6.26 -8.62
N ALA A 175 5.72 6.30 -7.97
CA ALA A 175 4.81 5.16 -7.89
C ALA A 175 3.33 5.56 -7.86
N ILE A 176 2.50 4.69 -8.42
CA ILE A 176 1.03 4.70 -8.26
C ILE A 176 0.66 3.41 -7.54
N GLU A 177 -0.09 3.53 -6.43
CA GLU A 177 -0.61 2.38 -5.69
C GLU A 177 -2.12 2.27 -5.87
N ASN A 178 -2.57 1.33 -6.69
CA ASN A 178 -3.99 1.07 -6.91
C ASN A 178 -4.32 -0.41 -6.71
N MET A 179 -5.60 -0.71 -6.53
CA MET A 179 -6.05 -2.09 -6.39
C MET A 179 -5.96 -2.83 -7.73
N TYR A 180 -5.18 -3.91 -7.74
CA TYR A 180 -5.06 -4.77 -8.92
C TYR A 180 -4.92 -6.24 -8.54
N SER A 181 -5.74 -7.09 -9.16
CA SER A 181 -5.73 -8.54 -8.99
C SER A 181 -6.47 -9.22 -10.16
N PHE A 182 -6.58 -10.54 -10.18
CA PHE A 182 -7.42 -11.25 -11.16
C PHE A 182 -8.89 -10.84 -11.14
N VAL A 183 -9.40 -10.32 -10.02
CA VAL A 183 -10.79 -9.87 -9.85
C VAL A 183 -10.94 -8.34 -9.82
N ALA A 184 -9.86 -7.60 -10.08
CA ALA A 184 -9.85 -6.13 -10.12
C ALA A 184 -8.87 -5.67 -11.20
N ARG A 185 -9.34 -5.54 -12.45
CA ARG A 185 -8.51 -5.31 -13.65
C ARG A 185 -8.80 -3.99 -14.38
N GLN A 186 -9.56 -3.11 -13.75
CA GLN A 186 -10.01 -1.84 -14.35
C GLN A 186 -8.87 -0.90 -14.76
N ASP A 187 -7.69 -1.04 -14.17
CA ASP A 187 -6.54 -0.15 -14.38
C ASP A 187 -5.72 -0.49 -15.64
N GLU A 188 -5.93 -1.66 -16.24
CA GLU A 188 -5.13 -2.12 -17.38
C GLU A 188 -5.18 -1.19 -18.59
N GLY A 189 -6.35 -0.59 -18.86
CA GLY A 189 -6.55 0.30 -20.01
C GLY A 189 -6.14 1.76 -19.77
N THR A 190 -5.93 2.18 -18.54
CA THR A 190 -5.68 3.59 -18.18
C THR A 190 -4.33 3.76 -17.47
N TYR A 191 -4.18 3.12 -16.32
CA TYR A 191 -3.01 3.38 -15.47
C TYR A 191 -1.75 2.64 -15.93
N PHE A 192 -1.85 1.48 -16.58
CA PHE A 192 -0.66 0.80 -17.10
C PHE A 192 -0.01 1.59 -18.24
N PRO A 193 -0.75 2.06 -19.25
CA PRO A 193 -0.18 2.93 -20.29
C PRO A 193 0.36 4.25 -19.72
N LEU A 194 -0.35 4.85 -18.74
CA LEU A 194 0.11 6.06 -18.06
C LEU A 194 1.44 5.86 -17.33
N CYS A 195 1.59 4.74 -16.61
CA CYS A 195 2.82 4.39 -15.92
C CYS A 195 3.99 4.19 -16.89
N GLU A 196 3.73 3.54 -18.03
CA GLU A 196 4.74 3.35 -19.09
C GLU A 196 5.17 4.70 -19.70
N GLU A 197 4.21 5.56 -20.02
CA GLU A 197 4.46 6.89 -20.59
C GLU A 197 5.30 7.77 -19.66
N LEU A 198 4.95 7.82 -18.37
CA LEU A 198 5.56 8.73 -17.40
C LEU A 198 6.76 8.11 -16.64
N GLY A 199 7.08 6.84 -16.88
CA GLY A 199 8.15 6.14 -16.17
C GLY A 199 7.84 5.95 -14.68
N ILE A 200 6.58 5.68 -14.33
CA ILE A 200 6.09 5.48 -12.97
C ILE A 200 5.97 3.98 -12.68
N THR A 201 6.31 3.53 -11.49
CA THR A 201 6.07 2.15 -11.06
C THR A 201 4.62 1.98 -10.62
N TYR A 202 3.93 1.00 -11.21
CA TYR A 202 2.63 0.56 -10.71
C TYR A 202 2.80 -0.43 -9.56
N VAL A 203 2.25 -0.11 -8.40
CA VAL A 203 2.25 -0.96 -7.19
C VAL A 203 0.84 -1.51 -6.97
N SER A 204 0.70 -2.83 -7.04
CA SER A 204 -0.59 -3.51 -6.88
C SER A 204 -0.96 -3.62 -5.41
N ALA A 205 -1.95 -2.86 -4.95
CA ALA A 205 -2.57 -3.08 -3.65
C ALA A 205 -3.50 -4.31 -3.72
N CYS A 206 -3.46 -5.13 -2.68
CA CYS A 206 -4.30 -6.33 -2.53
C CYS A 206 -4.23 -7.33 -3.70
N PRO A 207 -3.05 -7.74 -4.19
CA PRO A 207 -2.92 -8.62 -5.36
C PRO A 207 -3.57 -10.00 -5.17
N LEU A 208 -3.76 -10.44 -3.93
CA LEU A 208 -4.52 -11.65 -3.58
C LEU A 208 -6.00 -11.37 -3.25
N ALA A 209 -6.54 -10.20 -3.64
CA ALA A 209 -7.92 -9.80 -3.36
C ALA A 209 -8.30 -9.98 -1.88
N LYS A 210 -7.48 -9.45 -0.97
CA LYS A 210 -7.62 -9.59 0.49
C LYS A 210 -7.62 -11.06 0.97
N GLY A 211 -6.88 -11.91 0.28
CA GLY A 211 -6.75 -13.34 0.57
C GLY A 211 -7.76 -14.23 -0.16
N TYR A 212 -8.73 -13.66 -0.88
CA TYR A 212 -9.72 -14.44 -1.64
C TYR A 212 -9.05 -15.42 -2.61
N LEU A 213 -8.08 -14.96 -3.37
CA LEU A 213 -7.38 -15.75 -4.40
C LEU A 213 -6.45 -16.83 -3.84
N SER A 214 -6.28 -16.90 -2.52
CA SER A 214 -5.52 -17.99 -1.87
C SER A 214 -6.31 -19.29 -1.69
N ASN A 215 -7.56 -19.33 -2.15
CA ASN A 215 -8.51 -20.46 -2.01
C ASN A 215 -8.77 -20.91 -0.55
N ARG A 216 -8.57 -20.00 0.42
CA ARG A 216 -8.80 -20.29 1.86
C ARG A 216 -10.19 -19.94 2.35
N TYR A 217 -11.01 -19.28 1.51
CA TYR A 217 -12.34 -18.78 1.88
C TYR A 217 -13.42 -19.47 1.05
N ALA A 218 -14.35 -20.13 1.73
CA ALA A 218 -15.49 -20.81 1.13
C ALA A 218 -16.80 -20.15 1.57
N ALA A 219 -17.89 -20.49 0.90
CA ALA A 219 -19.23 -20.07 1.33
C ALA A 219 -19.50 -20.54 2.78
N GLY A 220 -19.91 -19.59 3.63
CA GLY A 220 -20.14 -19.85 5.05
C GLY A 220 -18.91 -19.74 5.97
N THR A 221 -17.75 -19.30 5.44
CA THR A 221 -16.60 -18.95 6.29
C THR A 221 -17.03 -17.96 7.38
N LYS A 222 -16.69 -18.26 8.64
CA LYS A 222 -16.93 -17.37 9.77
C LYS A 222 -15.74 -16.43 9.93
N TYR A 223 -16.01 -15.13 9.94
CA TYR A 223 -15.02 -14.09 10.16
C TYR A 223 -14.99 -13.67 11.63
N ARG A 224 -13.84 -13.19 12.11
CA ARG A 224 -13.71 -12.60 13.45
C ARG A 224 -14.46 -11.27 13.50
N GLU A 225 -14.80 -10.81 14.70
CA GLU A 225 -15.36 -9.46 14.90
C GLU A 225 -14.38 -8.41 14.37
N GLY A 226 -14.90 -7.39 13.67
CA GLY A 226 -14.07 -6.33 13.04
C GLY A 226 -13.41 -6.73 11.72
N ASP A 227 -13.58 -7.95 11.24
CA ASP A 227 -13.06 -8.35 9.93
C ASP A 227 -13.96 -7.82 8.81
N TRP A 228 -13.44 -6.89 8.03
CA TRP A 228 -14.18 -6.24 6.93
C TRP A 228 -14.67 -7.20 5.86
N ARG A 229 -13.98 -8.34 5.66
CA ARG A 229 -14.34 -9.34 4.65
C ARG A 229 -15.74 -9.90 4.86
N ALA A 230 -16.21 -9.94 6.09
CA ALA A 230 -17.59 -10.37 6.42
C ALA A 230 -18.67 -9.57 5.66
N ASN A 231 -18.37 -8.30 5.34
CA ASN A 231 -19.31 -7.39 4.67
C ASN A 231 -19.03 -7.21 3.17
N MET A 232 -17.92 -7.75 2.65
CA MET A 232 -17.53 -7.60 1.24
C MET A 232 -18.28 -8.61 0.35
N ASN A 233 -18.85 -8.14 -0.75
CA ASN A 233 -19.61 -8.99 -1.68
C ASN A 233 -18.78 -10.16 -2.24
N LEU A 234 -17.48 -9.96 -2.43
CA LEU A 234 -16.56 -11.00 -2.91
C LEU A 234 -16.53 -12.23 -2.01
N PHE A 235 -16.72 -12.06 -0.69
CA PHE A 235 -16.66 -13.12 0.33
C PHE A 235 -18.05 -13.66 0.72
N LYS A 236 -19.13 -13.11 0.16
CA LYS A 236 -20.49 -13.64 0.33
C LYS A 236 -20.71 -14.83 -0.61
N LYS A 237 -21.74 -15.63 -0.31
CA LYS A 237 -22.04 -16.82 -1.11
C LYS A 237 -22.14 -16.54 -2.60
N GLU A 238 -22.83 -15.46 -2.97
CA GLU A 238 -23.02 -15.05 -4.37
C GLU A 238 -21.70 -14.72 -5.06
N GLY A 239 -20.79 -14.01 -4.38
CA GLY A 239 -19.47 -13.67 -4.91
C GLY A 239 -18.57 -14.89 -5.07
N ILE A 240 -18.62 -15.81 -4.11
CA ILE A 240 -17.88 -17.09 -4.17
C ILE A 240 -18.42 -17.97 -5.30
N ASP A 241 -19.74 -18.11 -5.42
CA ASP A 241 -20.35 -18.90 -6.50
C ASP A 241 -20.06 -18.29 -7.87
N HIS A 242 -20.07 -16.96 -7.99
CA HIS A 242 -19.77 -16.26 -9.26
C HIS A 242 -18.34 -16.48 -9.75
N ASN A 243 -17.37 -16.54 -8.83
CA ASN A 243 -15.95 -16.68 -9.16
C ASN A 243 -15.44 -18.14 -9.06
N ARG A 244 -16.32 -19.13 -9.00
CA ARG A 244 -15.94 -20.54 -8.83
C ARG A 244 -15.01 -21.03 -9.93
N ASP A 245 -15.34 -20.78 -11.17
CA ASP A 245 -14.55 -21.25 -12.32
C ASP A 245 -13.14 -20.63 -12.32
N LEU A 246 -13.03 -19.35 -11.93
CA LEU A 246 -11.72 -18.71 -11.75
C LEU A 246 -10.91 -19.39 -10.65
N MET A 247 -11.53 -19.72 -9.52
CA MET A 247 -10.82 -20.37 -8.41
C MET A 247 -10.41 -21.80 -8.73
N GLU A 248 -11.22 -22.54 -9.50
CA GLU A 248 -10.88 -23.86 -10.04
C GLU A 248 -9.68 -23.76 -10.97
N LEU A 249 -9.68 -22.81 -11.92
CA LEU A 249 -8.57 -22.57 -12.84
C LEU A 249 -7.26 -22.22 -12.09
N ILE A 250 -7.33 -21.35 -11.07
CA ILE A 250 -6.17 -20.97 -10.25
C ILE A 250 -5.62 -22.20 -9.52
N THR A 251 -6.49 -23.04 -8.96
CA THR A 251 -6.11 -24.25 -8.23
C THR A 251 -5.42 -25.26 -9.17
N GLU A 252 -6.02 -25.55 -10.32
CA GLU A 252 -5.42 -26.42 -11.33
C GLU A 252 -4.06 -25.92 -11.81
N PHE A 253 -3.93 -24.59 -12.01
CA PHE A 253 -2.67 -23.99 -12.42
C PHE A 253 -1.60 -24.10 -11.33
N ALA A 254 -1.97 -23.87 -10.07
CA ALA A 254 -1.09 -24.02 -8.92
C ALA A 254 -0.59 -25.47 -8.78
N GLU A 255 -1.48 -26.48 -8.89
CA GLU A 255 -1.12 -27.90 -8.87
C GLU A 255 -0.11 -28.25 -9.98
N ARG A 256 -0.36 -27.80 -11.23
CA ARG A 256 0.57 -28.03 -12.34
C ARG A 256 1.95 -27.39 -12.12
N LYS A 257 2.01 -26.31 -11.33
CA LYS A 257 3.26 -25.59 -10.98
C LYS A 257 3.87 -26.07 -9.67
N GLN A 258 3.27 -27.05 -9.00
CA GLN A 258 3.67 -27.50 -7.65
C GLN A 258 3.77 -26.34 -6.66
N ALA A 259 2.79 -25.45 -6.70
CA ALA A 259 2.67 -24.24 -5.88
C ALA A 259 1.30 -24.19 -5.18
N THR A 260 1.10 -23.21 -4.35
CA THR A 260 -0.22 -22.87 -3.77
C THR A 260 -0.91 -21.80 -4.62
N PRO A 261 -2.25 -21.75 -4.59
CA PRO A 261 -3.02 -20.64 -5.14
C PRO A 261 -2.63 -19.29 -4.59
#